data_e8cfa91d1674ee823ad3b70baa538bc2
#
_entry.id   e8cfa91d1674ee823ad3b70baa538bc2
#
_cell.length_a   1.000
_cell.length_b   1.000
_cell.length_c   1.000
_cell.angle_alpha   90.00
_cell.angle_beta   90.00
_cell.angle_gamma   90.00
#
_symmetry.space_group_name_H-M   'P 1'
#
loop_
_entity.id
_entity.type
_entity.pdbx_description
1 polymer ?
#
loop_
_entity_poly.entity_id
_entity_poly.type
_entity_poly.pdbx_seq_one_letter_code
_entity_poly.pdbx_strand_id
1 'polypeptide(L)'
;MREVAIIGYAQSPQIRQETVCNEVEILMPEIDKALTDAGMTMSDIDFVCSGSCDYIAGGAFSFVGAVDSLGATPCKMESHVEMDAAWALYEAWIKIQAGEIKTALIYGFGKSSVGQLPDVMSQQLDPYYLAPLWPDTISLAALQANVLVQSGRYNETDFANVVVESRRNAKANNNAQLAGDVSAADLLKAPYISSPLRKHDCCPITDGASVLILGEKSALPDNGKRAAVIRGMDHRMEVHQLGLRELANSISTAQAMAQVKDQSGIAVEQYDIAELYAPFSPQTLILKDALGLTDKTHINPSGGPLAGHIMMSAGLDRFGMSLRAIQNGADRALVHATSGPCLQHNLLAAVEGV
;
A
#
# COMPACT_ATOMS: atom_id res chain seq x y z
N MET A 1 9.88 -19.96 -13.56
CA MET A 1 9.37 -18.56 -13.56
C MET A 1 10.55 -17.64 -13.74
N ARG A 2 10.37 -16.48 -14.42
CA ARG A 2 11.40 -15.45 -14.52
C ARG A 2 11.55 -14.76 -13.18
N GLU A 3 12.77 -14.41 -12.79
CA GLU A 3 12.97 -13.62 -11.57
C GLU A 3 12.68 -12.16 -11.86
N VAL A 4 11.75 -11.57 -11.13
CA VAL A 4 11.36 -10.16 -11.23
C VAL A 4 11.81 -9.44 -9.98
N ALA A 5 12.48 -8.31 -10.15
CA ALA A 5 12.99 -7.53 -9.03
C ALA A 5 12.46 -6.09 -9.06
N ILE A 6 12.28 -5.54 -7.87
CA ILE A 6 12.13 -4.11 -7.63
C ILE A 6 13.54 -3.52 -7.59
N ILE A 7 13.81 -2.52 -8.42
CA ILE A 7 15.16 -1.96 -8.62
C ILE A 7 15.25 -0.46 -8.41
N GLY A 8 14.14 0.24 -8.44
CA GLY A 8 14.06 1.68 -8.18
C GLY A 8 12.75 2.04 -7.51
N TYR A 9 12.81 3.05 -6.65
CA TYR A 9 11.64 3.57 -5.95
C TYR A 9 11.84 5.04 -5.58
N ALA A 10 10.78 5.80 -5.74
CA ALA A 10 10.68 7.17 -5.22
C ALA A 10 9.30 7.43 -4.65
N GLN A 11 9.25 8.25 -3.63
CA GLN A 11 8.03 8.71 -2.98
C GLN A 11 8.16 10.21 -2.74
N SER A 12 7.13 10.97 -3.11
CA SER A 12 7.05 12.39 -2.77
C SER A 12 6.89 12.59 -1.25
N PRO A 13 7.18 13.77 -0.71
CA PRO A 13 6.76 14.11 0.63
C PRO A 13 5.25 13.86 0.79
N GLN A 14 4.88 13.18 1.86
CA GLN A 14 3.50 12.90 2.22
C GLN A 14 2.94 14.09 3.00
N ILE A 15 2.09 14.90 2.36
CA ILE A 15 1.58 16.13 2.96
C ILE A 15 0.06 16.10 3.08
N ARG A 16 -0.47 16.84 4.04
CA ARG A 16 -1.92 16.91 4.30
C ARG A 16 -2.71 17.44 3.12
N GLN A 17 -2.15 18.40 2.39
CA GLN A 17 -2.79 19.04 1.26
C GLN A 17 -1.74 19.71 0.36
N GLU A 18 -1.72 19.31 -0.91
CA GLU A 18 -0.93 19.94 -1.95
C GLU A 18 -1.77 21.02 -2.65
N THR A 19 -1.38 22.27 -2.52
CA THR A 19 -2.14 23.42 -3.04
C THR A 19 -1.47 24.13 -4.20
N VAL A 20 -0.24 23.74 -4.55
CA VAL A 20 0.59 24.39 -5.56
C VAL A 20 0.70 23.52 -6.82
N CYS A 21 1.08 22.27 -6.65
CA CYS A 21 1.34 21.34 -7.74
C CYS A 21 0.07 20.57 -8.16
N ASN A 22 -0.10 20.38 -9.45
CA ASN A 22 -1.05 19.41 -9.99
C ASN A 22 -0.44 17.99 -9.96
N GLU A 23 -1.19 16.99 -10.41
CA GLU A 23 -0.75 15.58 -10.41
C GLU A 23 0.49 15.35 -11.26
N VAL A 24 0.62 16.02 -12.41
CA VAL A 24 1.78 15.93 -13.30
C VAL A 24 3.03 16.47 -12.60
N GLU A 25 2.91 17.63 -11.97
CA GLU A 25 4.01 18.29 -11.27
C GLU A 25 4.45 17.52 -10.01
N ILE A 26 3.54 16.77 -9.37
CA ILE A 26 3.87 15.87 -8.26
C ILE A 26 4.60 14.63 -8.76
N LEU A 27 4.16 14.05 -9.90
CA LEU A 27 4.68 12.78 -10.43
C LEU A 27 6.03 12.93 -11.13
N MET A 28 6.22 13.96 -11.97
CA MET A 28 7.43 14.12 -12.78
C MET A 28 8.74 13.97 -11.99
N PRO A 29 8.94 14.67 -10.87
CA PRO A 29 10.18 14.55 -10.13
C PRO A 29 10.39 13.16 -9.52
N GLU A 30 9.29 12.46 -9.18
CA GLU A 30 9.39 11.11 -8.61
C GLU A 30 9.68 10.06 -9.68
N ILE A 31 9.22 10.25 -10.91
CA ILE A 31 9.59 9.43 -12.07
C ILE A 31 11.10 9.53 -12.33
N ASP A 32 11.63 10.74 -12.38
CA ASP A 32 13.07 10.98 -12.59
C ASP A 32 13.92 10.37 -11.46
N LYS A 33 13.47 10.52 -10.21
CA LYS A 33 14.15 9.92 -9.05
C LYS A 33 14.15 8.39 -9.09
N ALA A 34 13.01 7.78 -9.42
CA ALA A 34 12.89 6.31 -9.48
C ALA A 34 13.74 5.73 -10.61
N LEU A 35 13.76 6.35 -11.78
CA LEU A 35 14.62 5.97 -12.89
C LEU A 35 16.10 6.13 -12.54
N THR A 36 16.48 7.24 -11.92
CA THR A 36 17.85 7.47 -11.43
C THR A 36 18.24 6.43 -10.39
N ASP A 37 17.36 6.09 -9.45
CA ASP A 37 17.59 5.07 -8.43
C ASP A 37 17.81 3.68 -9.04
N ALA A 38 17.08 3.36 -10.11
CA ALA A 38 17.25 2.14 -10.88
C ALA A 38 18.49 2.14 -11.80
N GLY A 39 19.11 3.30 -12.05
CA GLY A 39 20.18 3.45 -13.04
C GLY A 39 19.69 3.33 -14.47
N MET A 40 18.44 3.77 -14.74
CA MET A 40 17.73 3.64 -16.02
C MET A 40 17.24 5.00 -16.52
N THR A 41 16.82 5.01 -17.75
CA THR A 41 16.14 6.14 -18.41
C THR A 41 14.75 5.69 -18.89
N MET A 42 13.88 6.61 -19.28
CA MET A 42 12.56 6.26 -19.82
C MET A 42 12.69 5.38 -21.09
N SER A 43 13.77 5.49 -21.87
CA SER A 43 13.98 4.63 -23.05
C SER A 43 14.18 3.15 -22.71
N ASP A 44 14.61 2.85 -21.49
CA ASP A 44 14.85 1.48 -21.01
C ASP A 44 13.56 0.80 -20.49
N ILE A 45 12.45 1.53 -20.43
CA ILE A 45 11.17 1.04 -19.93
C ILE A 45 10.32 0.52 -21.09
N ASP A 46 9.92 -0.75 -21.02
CA ASP A 46 9.05 -1.39 -22.02
C ASP A 46 7.56 -1.07 -21.79
N PHE A 47 7.15 -1.01 -20.54
CA PHE A 47 5.74 -0.92 -20.14
C PHE A 47 5.55 0.07 -18.99
N VAL A 48 4.46 0.83 -19.05
CA VAL A 48 4.04 1.74 -17.97
C VAL A 48 2.66 1.29 -17.47
N CYS A 49 2.48 1.22 -16.15
CA CYS A 49 1.18 0.93 -15.57
C CYS A 49 0.90 1.84 -14.37
N SER A 50 -0.28 2.43 -14.36
CA SER A 50 -0.70 3.32 -13.28
C SER A 50 -1.85 2.76 -12.46
N GLY A 51 -1.93 3.18 -11.20
CA GLY A 51 -3.09 2.99 -10.35
C GLY A 51 -3.67 4.34 -9.93
N SER A 52 -4.95 4.54 -10.15
CA SER A 52 -5.66 5.73 -9.68
C SER A 52 -7.15 5.45 -9.47
N CYS A 53 -7.88 6.45 -9.05
CA CYS A 53 -9.34 6.38 -8.93
C CYS A 53 -9.92 7.76 -9.24
N ASP A 54 -10.91 7.80 -10.11
CA ASP A 54 -11.62 9.03 -10.48
C ASP A 54 -12.29 9.67 -9.26
N TYR A 55 -12.46 10.98 -9.32
CA TYR A 55 -13.09 11.83 -8.29
C TYR A 55 -12.36 11.91 -6.93
N ILE A 56 -11.45 11.02 -6.60
CA ILE A 56 -10.65 11.16 -5.37
C ILE A 56 -9.82 12.45 -5.40
N ALA A 57 -9.30 12.82 -6.56
CA ALA A 57 -8.60 14.09 -6.78
C ALA A 57 -9.55 15.24 -7.22
N GLY A 58 -10.85 15.09 -7.02
CA GLY A 58 -11.86 16.13 -7.35
C GLY A 58 -12.28 16.22 -8.81
N GLY A 59 -11.78 15.36 -9.69
CA GLY A 59 -12.07 15.34 -11.13
C GLY A 59 -12.17 13.92 -11.68
N ALA A 60 -12.73 13.80 -12.90
CA ALA A 60 -12.75 12.56 -13.66
C ALA A 60 -11.48 12.40 -14.52
N PHE A 61 -11.27 11.21 -15.06
CA PHE A 61 -10.16 10.88 -15.95
C PHE A 61 -8.77 11.13 -15.34
N SER A 62 -8.62 10.79 -14.08
CA SER A 62 -7.39 11.04 -13.32
C SER A 62 -6.12 10.46 -13.97
N PHE A 63 -6.22 9.27 -14.58
CA PHE A 63 -5.08 8.64 -15.27
C PHE A 63 -4.65 9.39 -16.54
N VAL A 64 -5.60 9.96 -17.30
CA VAL A 64 -5.29 10.70 -18.55
C VAL A 64 -4.44 11.92 -18.25
N GLY A 65 -4.79 12.69 -17.21
CA GLY A 65 -4.00 13.83 -16.77
C GLY A 65 -2.60 13.41 -16.32
N ALA A 66 -2.51 12.31 -15.57
CA ALA A 66 -1.24 11.82 -15.05
C ALA A 66 -0.27 11.29 -16.12
N VAL A 67 -0.76 10.78 -17.26
CA VAL A 67 0.07 10.26 -18.37
C VAL A 67 1.06 11.31 -18.91
N ASP A 68 0.70 12.57 -18.89
CA ASP A 68 1.58 13.66 -19.34
C ASP A 68 2.89 13.74 -18.52
N SER A 69 2.89 13.22 -17.27
CA SER A 69 4.07 13.19 -16.43
C SER A 69 5.19 12.29 -16.95
N LEU A 70 4.87 11.33 -17.82
CA LEU A 70 5.83 10.35 -18.33
C LEU A 70 6.79 10.90 -19.35
N GLY A 71 6.40 11.94 -20.12
CA GLY A 71 7.18 12.42 -21.25
C GLY A 71 7.55 11.29 -22.23
N ALA A 72 6.67 10.32 -22.43
CA ALA A 72 6.98 9.02 -23.04
C ALA A 72 7.32 9.14 -24.53
N THR A 73 8.61 9.18 -24.82
CA THR A 73 9.17 9.13 -26.17
C THR A 73 10.29 8.08 -26.18
N PRO A 74 10.29 7.10 -27.08
CA PRO A 74 9.26 6.74 -28.07
C PRO A 74 7.94 6.24 -27.43
N CYS A 75 6.93 5.94 -28.26
CA CYS A 75 5.67 5.35 -27.83
C CYS A 75 5.90 4.14 -26.91
N LYS A 76 5.14 4.04 -25.84
CA LYS A 76 5.22 2.97 -24.84
C LYS A 76 3.97 2.11 -24.83
N MET A 77 4.13 0.87 -24.40
CA MET A 77 2.99 0.04 -23.97
C MET A 77 2.51 0.59 -22.63
N GLU A 78 1.21 0.78 -22.49
CA GLU A 78 0.61 1.38 -21.30
C GLU A 78 -0.65 0.61 -20.88
N SER A 79 -0.94 0.59 -19.58
CA SER A 79 -2.19 0.12 -18.98
C SER A 79 -2.50 0.92 -17.72
N HIS A 80 -3.73 0.77 -17.25
CA HIS A 80 -4.23 1.45 -16.07
C HIS A 80 -5.15 0.52 -15.25
N VAL A 81 -5.06 0.62 -13.93
CA VAL A 81 -5.98 -0.05 -13.01
C VAL A 81 -6.74 0.98 -12.17
N GLU A 82 -8.05 0.83 -12.09
CA GLU A 82 -8.92 1.64 -11.20
C GLU A 82 -8.84 1.12 -9.75
N MET A 83 -7.63 1.08 -9.22
CA MET A 83 -7.29 0.61 -7.86
C MET A 83 -5.95 1.22 -7.42
N ASP A 84 -5.48 0.83 -6.24
CA ASP A 84 -4.11 1.14 -5.78
C ASP A 84 -3.07 0.58 -6.77
N ALA A 85 -2.00 1.33 -6.96
CA ALA A 85 -0.90 0.99 -7.89
C ALA A 85 -0.17 -0.33 -7.54
N ALA A 86 -0.42 -0.94 -6.37
CA ALA A 86 0.01 -2.30 -6.09
C ALA A 86 -0.60 -3.32 -7.06
N TRP A 87 -1.82 -3.09 -7.55
CA TRP A 87 -2.42 -3.93 -8.60
C TRP A 87 -1.86 -3.64 -9.98
N ALA A 88 -1.44 -2.41 -10.25
CA ALA A 88 -0.65 -2.08 -11.45
C ALA A 88 0.71 -2.81 -11.43
N LEU A 89 1.35 -2.88 -10.26
CA LEU A 89 2.55 -3.67 -10.07
C LEU A 89 2.29 -5.16 -10.31
N TYR A 90 1.17 -5.70 -9.85
CA TYR A 90 0.78 -7.08 -10.09
C TYR A 90 0.60 -7.39 -11.58
N GLU A 91 -0.04 -6.51 -12.35
CA GLU A 91 -0.14 -6.64 -13.81
C GLU A 91 1.23 -6.66 -14.47
N ALA A 92 2.10 -5.70 -14.15
CA ALA A 92 3.45 -5.62 -14.68
C ALA A 92 4.28 -6.87 -14.34
N TRP A 93 4.16 -7.37 -13.10
CA TRP A 93 4.82 -8.60 -12.67
C TRP A 93 4.38 -9.81 -13.51
N ILE A 94 3.07 -9.96 -13.77
CA ILE A 94 2.54 -11.04 -14.63
C ILE A 94 3.11 -10.93 -16.04
N LYS A 95 3.15 -9.72 -16.63
CA LYS A 95 3.69 -9.50 -17.99
C LYS A 95 5.18 -9.85 -18.09
N ILE A 96 5.98 -9.50 -17.07
CA ILE A 96 7.40 -9.91 -17.02
C ILE A 96 7.50 -11.45 -16.86
N GLN A 97 6.71 -12.06 -16.00
CA GLN A 97 6.67 -13.53 -15.84
C GLN A 97 6.31 -14.25 -17.15
N ALA A 98 5.36 -13.72 -17.91
CA ALA A 98 4.96 -14.23 -19.22
C ALA A 98 6.02 -13.99 -20.31
N GLY A 99 6.95 -13.07 -20.08
CA GLY A 99 8.00 -12.71 -21.03
C GLY A 99 7.55 -11.75 -22.13
N GLU A 100 6.44 -11.04 -21.90
CA GLU A 100 5.96 -10.02 -22.83
C GLU A 100 6.81 -8.76 -22.79
N ILE A 101 7.32 -8.41 -21.60
CA ILE A 101 8.15 -7.27 -21.31
C ILE A 101 9.31 -7.67 -20.39
N LYS A 102 10.35 -6.81 -20.30
CA LYS A 102 11.48 -7.00 -19.38
C LYS A 102 11.51 -5.97 -18.27
N THR A 103 10.99 -4.78 -18.52
CA THR A 103 11.04 -3.64 -17.59
C THR A 103 9.69 -2.94 -17.54
N ALA A 104 9.33 -2.44 -16.36
CA ALA A 104 8.10 -1.69 -16.17
C ALA A 104 8.30 -0.53 -15.19
N LEU A 105 7.67 0.59 -15.48
CA LEU A 105 7.49 1.71 -14.58
C LEU A 105 6.06 1.69 -14.06
N ILE A 106 5.90 1.64 -12.74
CA ILE A 106 4.62 1.64 -12.06
C ILE A 106 4.51 2.94 -11.25
N TYR A 107 3.37 3.61 -11.34
CA TYR A 107 3.14 4.78 -10.52
C TYR A 107 1.72 4.83 -9.97
N GLY A 108 1.59 5.52 -8.85
CA GLY A 108 0.32 5.88 -8.26
C GLY A 108 0.41 7.27 -7.65
N PHE A 109 -0.71 7.95 -7.59
CA PHE A 109 -0.80 9.24 -6.94
C PHE A 109 -2.16 9.41 -6.29
N GLY A 110 -2.23 10.30 -5.30
CA GLY A 110 -3.46 10.70 -4.67
C GLY A 110 -3.43 12.18 -4.32
N LYS A 111 -4.50 12.88 -4.68
CA LYS A 111 -4.75 14.26 -4.29
C LYS A 111 -6.11 14.36 -3.59
N SER A 112 -6.34 13.44 -2.65
CA SER A 112 -7.63 13.24 -1.99
C SER A 112 -8.04 14.40 -1.08
N SER A 113 -7.15 15.35 -0.80
CA SER A 113 -7.48 16.57 -0.05
C SER A 113 -8.47 17.49 -0.77
N VAL A 114 -8.56 17.41 -2.10
CA VAL A 114 -9.47 18.23 -2.92
C VAL A 114 -10.78 17.50 -3.28
N GLY A 115 -10.80 16.17 -3.18
CA GLY A 115 -11.98 15.36 -3.45
C GLY A 115 -12.98 15.34 -2.29
N GLN A 116 -14.23 14.98 -2.58
CA GLN A 116 -15.25 14.69 -1.57
C GLN A 116 -15.12 13.24 -1.12
N LEU A 117 -14.02 12.92 -0.43
CA LEU A 117 -13.60 11.57 -0.12
C LEU A 117 -14.70 10.69 0.52
N PRO A 118 -15.47 11.16 1.53
CA PRO A 118 -16.54 10.34 2.11
C PRO A 118 -17.60 9.94 1.08
N ASP A 119 -17.99 10.85 0.19
CA ASP A 119 -19.02 10.62 -0.82
C ASP A 119 -18.52 9.66 -1.90
N VAL A 120 -17.31 9.87 -2.41
CA VAL A 120 -16.68 8.98 -3.40
C VAL A 120 -16.54 7.56 -2.85
N MET A 121 -16.07 7.42 -1.62
CA MET A 121 -15.92 6.11 -0.98
C MET A 121 -17.27 5.42 -0.73
N SER A 122 -18.32 6.17 -0.42
CA SER A 122 -19.67 5.62 -0.24
C SER A 122 -20.29 5.14 -1.55
N GLN A 123 -19.96 5.79 -2.68
CA GLN A 123 -20.43 5.37 -4.02
C GLN A 123 -19.79 4.04 -4.48
N GLN A 124 -18.64 3.64 -3.93
CA GLN A 124 -18.00 2.36 -4.22
C GLN A 124 -18.65 1.16 -3.50
N LEU A 125 -19.58 1.42 -2.57
CA LEU A 125 -20.29 0.38 -1.85
C LEU A 125 -21.32 -0.33 -2.75
N ASP A 126 -21.65 -1.57 -2.40
CA ASP A 126 -22.68 -2.29 -3.14
C ASP A 126 -24.01 -1.51 -3.11
N PRO A 127 -24.70 -1.41 -4.26
CA PRO A 127 -25.86 -0.54 -4.39
C PRO A 127 -27.12 -1.07 -3.68
N TYR A 128 -27.12 -2.33 -3.24
CA TYR A 128 -28.31 -2.97 -2.72
C TYR A 128 -28.37 -3.02 -1.19
N TYR A 129 -27.24 -3.17 -0.53
CA TYR A 129 -27.17 -3.42 0.93
C TYR A 129 -26.49 -2.28 1.69
N LEU A 130 -25.34 -1.82 1.23
CA LEU A 130 -24.53 -0.84 1.94
C LEU A 130 -24.74 0.59 1.48
N ALA A 131 -24.73 0.85 0.18
CA ALA A 131 -24.92 2.21 -0.33
C ALA A 131 -26.24 2.87 0.12
N PRO A 132 -27.40 2.15 0.26
CA PRO A 132 -28.61 2.74 0.80
C PRO A 132 -28.50 3.24 2.24
N LEU A 133 -27.57 2.70 3.02
CA LEU A 133 -27.27 3.12 4.41
C LEU A 133 -26.28 4.27 4.45
N TRP A 134 -25.58 4.54 3.35
CA TRP A 134 -24.55 5.58 3.20
C TRP A 134 -23.51 5.61 4.34
N PRO A 135 -22.94 4.46 4.76
CA PRO A 135 -21.95 4.45 5.82
C PRO A 135 -20.61 4.97 5.30
N ASP A 136 -19.91 5.76 6.10
CA ASP A 136 -18.55 6.14 5.80
C ASP A 136 -17.55 5.01 6.11
N THR A 137 -16.34 5.11 5.57
CA THR A 137 -15.29 4.09 5.74
C THR A 137 -14.82 3.93 7.19
N ILE A 138 -14.90 5.00 8.00
CA ILE A 138 -14.52 4.96 9.43
C ILE A 138 -15.55 4.15 10.20
N SER A 139 -16.84 4.37 9.94
CA SER A 139 -17.93 3.60 10.56
C SER A 139 -17.84 2.12 10.22
N LEU A 140 -17.51 1.78 8.97
CA LEU A 140 -17.29 0.38 8.57
C LEU A 140 -16.07 -0.25 9.28
N ALA A 141 -14.97 0.49 9.41
CA ALA A 141 -13.80 0.02 10.16
C ALA A 141 -14.10 -0.09 11.68
N ALA A 142 -14.97 0.78 12.20
CA ALA A 142 -15.41 0.70 13.60
C ALA A 142 -16.21 -0.58 13.88
N LEU A 143 -16.95 -1.13 12.91
CA LEU A 143 -17.57 -2.45 13.05
C LEU A 143 -16.52 -3.55 13.27
N GLN A 144 -15.43 -3.56 12.49
CA GLN A 144 -14.32 -4.50 12.71
C GLN A 144 -13.73 -4.36 14.12
N ALA A 145 -13.45 -3.11 14.52
CA ALA A 145 -12.91 -2.80 15.83
C ALA A 145 -13.84 -3.27 16.97
N ASN A 146 -15.16 -3.05 16.82
CA ASN A 146 -16.15 -3.51 17.81
C ASN A 146 -16.15 -5.03 17.96
N VAL A 147 -16.08 -5.78 16.86
CA VAL A 147 -16.02 -7.25 16.91
C VAL A 147 -14.78 -7.72 17.66
N LEU A 148 -13.62 -7.09 17.44
CA LEU A 148 -12.39 -7.40 18.16
C LEU A 148 -12.50 -7.14 19.67
N VAL A 149 -13.08 -5.99 20.04
CA VAL A 149 -13.26 -5.63 21.46
C VAL A 149 -14.28 -6.54 22.16
N GLN A 150 -15.44 -6.78 21.51
CA GLN A 150 -16.49 -7.64 22.09
C GLN A 150 -16.08 -9.09 22.23
N SER A 151 -15.24 -9.60 21.33
CA SER A 151 -14.69 -10.95 21.44
C SER A 151 -13.59 -11.07 22.51
N GLY A 152 -13.13 -9.96 23.08
CA GLY A 152 -12.02 -9.92 24.02
C GLY A 152 -10.65 -10.23 23.41
N ARG A 153 -10.56 -10.30 22.06
CA ARG A 153 -9.31 -10.63 21.36
C ARG A 153 -8.32 -9.48 21.41
N TYR A 154 -8.81 -8.24 21.30
CA TYR A 154 -8.04 -7.00 21.40
C TYR A 154 -8.88 -5.93 22.11
N ASN A 155 -8.22 -4.88 22.56
CA ASN A 155 -8.85 -3.74 23.23
C ASN A 155 -8.31 -2.40 22.66
N GLU A 156 -8.87 -1.30 23.09
CA GLU A 156 -8.51 0.04 22.60
C GLU A 156 -7.05 0.41 22.91
N THR A 157 -6.46 -0.16 23.98
CA THR A 157 -5.03 0.06 24.26
C THR A 157 -4.15 -0.61 23.21
N ASP A 158 -4.56 -1.78 22.69
CA ASP A 158 -3.84 -2.46 21.63
C ASP A 158 -3.89 -1.62 20.34
N PHE A 159 -5.03 -1.01 20.02
CA PHE A 159 -5.16 -0.08 18.87
C PHE A 159 -4.25 1.14 19.03
N ALA A 160 -4.24 1.76 20.23
CA ALA A 160 -3.37 2.88 20.51
C ALA A 160 -1.88 2.51 20.41
N ASN A 161 -1.48 1.31 20.84
CA ASN A 161 -0.11 0.83 20.72
C ASN A 161 0.34 0.68 19.26
N VAL A 162 -0.54 0.22 18.36
CA VAL A 162 -0.25 0.19 16.92
C VAL A 162 0.07 1.60 16.40
N VAL A 163 -0.67 2.61 16.84
CA VAL A 163 -0.42 4.00 16.47
C VAL A 163 0.91 4.51 17.04
N VAL A 164 1.22 4.21 18.30
CA VAL A 164 2.49 4.55 18.94
C VAL A 164 3.66 4.00 18.13
N GLU A 165 3.60 2.73 17.74
CA GLU A 165 4.63 2.10 16.93
C GLU A 165 4.75 2.73 15.56
N SER A 166 3.64 2.96 14.86
CA SER A 166 3.60 3.62 13.57
C SER A 166 4.32 4.98 13.62
N ARG A 167 3.97 5.83 14.60
CA ARG A 167 4.59 7.16 14.75
C ARG A 167 6.07 7.10 15.04
N ARG A 168 6.49 6.15 15.88
CA ARG A 168 7.92 5.95 16.21
C ARG A 168 8.70 5.46 15.00
N ASN A 169 8.20 4.46 14.28
CA ASN A 169 8.82 3.91 13.08
C ASN A 169 8.94 4.95 11.97
N ALA A 170 7.92 5.78 11.79
CA ALA A 170 7.88 6.86 10.80
C ALA A 170 9.01 7.89 10.96
N LYS A 171 9.69 7.96 12.09
CA LYS A 171 10.87 8.84 12.28
C LYS A 171 12.02 8.47 11.35
N ALA A 172 12.06 7.23 10.86
CA ALA A 172 13.05 6.79 9.87
C ALA A 172 12.62 7.08 8.41
N ASN A 173 11.38 7.50 8.17
CA ASN A 173 10.87 7.86 6.86
C ASN A 173 10.73 9.37 6.72
N ASN A 174 11.68 10.01 6.05
CA ASN A 174 11.69 11.48 5.86
C ASN A 174 10.48 12.02 5.10
N ASN A 175 9.75 11.17 4.38
CA ASN A 175 8.56 11.55 3.62
C ASN A 175 7.26 11.36 4.41
N ALA A 176 7.30 10.75 5.60
CA ALA A 176 6.10 10.50 6.39
C ALA A 176 5.42 11.81 6.86
N GLN A 177 4.10 11.91 6.71
CA GLN A 177 3.32 13.07 7.15
C GLN A 177 3.29 13.18 8.69
N LEU A 178 3.23 12.05 9.38
CA LEU A 178 3.02 11.99 10.82
C LEU A 178 4.08 11.08 11.47
N ALA A 179 5.04 11.69 12.14
CA ALA A 179 6.10 11.00 12.86
C ALA A 179 6.29 11.62 14.26
N GLY A 180 6.82 10.84 15.19
CA GLY A 180 7.16 11.33 16.53
C GLY A 180 6.89 10.34 17.65
N ASP A 181 7.13 10.76 18.87
CA ASP A 181 6.86 9.97 20.07
C ASP A 181 5.52 10.43 20.68
N VAL A 182 4.61 9.48 20.84
CA VAL A 182 3.29 9.66 21.46
C VAL A 182 3.08 8.55 22.49
N SER A 183 2.22 8.77 23.49
CA SER A 183 1.89 7.74 24.46
C SER A 183 0.48 7.19 24.22
N ALA A 184 0.28 5.88 24.42
CA ALA A 184 -1.04 5.27 24.34
C ALA A 184 -2.03 5.92 25.32
N ALA A 185 -1.56 6.29 26.54
CA ALA A 185 -2.39 6.96 27.52
C ALA A 185 -2.91 8.33 27.07
N ASP A 186 -2.14 9.08 26.29
CA ASP A 186 -2.58 10.36 25.72
C ASP A 186 -3.52 10.17 24.53
N LEU A 187 -3.23 9.20 23.68
CA LEU A 187 -4.11 8.84 22.58
C LEU A 187 -5.51 8.45 23.06
N LEU A 188 -5.59 7.65 24.11
CA LEU A 188 -6.86 7.19 24.69
C LEU A 188 -7.74 8.28 25.30
N LYS A 189 -7.19 9.48 25.57
CA LYS A 189 -7.96 10.66 26.03
C LYS A 189 -8.76 11.33 24.92
N ALA A 190 -8.41 11.08 23.64
CA ALA A 190 -9.09 11.69 22.51
C ALA A 190 -10.53 11.18 22.39
N PRO A 191 -11.49 12.02 21.95
CA PRO A 191 -12.86 11.57 21.71
C PRO A 191 -12.94 10.58 20.55
N TYR A 192 -13.96 9.73 20.58
CA TYR A 192 -14.29 8.87 19.46
C TYR A 192 -14.75 9.66 18.25
N ILE A 193 -14.34 9.24 17.06
CA ILE A 193 -14.99 9.65 15.79
C ILE A 193 -16.15 8.70 15.52
N SER A 194 -15.91 7.41 15.60
CA SER A 194 -16.90 6.34 15.52
C SER A 194 -16.44 5.22 16.47
N SER A 195 -17.17 5.04 17.59
CA SER A 195 -16.72 4.12 18.66
C SER A 195 -16.48 2.70 18.12
N PRO A 196 -15.34 2.05 18.48
CA PRO A 196 -14.31 2.50 19.43
C PRO A 196 -13.15 3.29 18.81
N LEU A 197 -13.24 3.72 17.54
CA LEU A 197 -12.16 4.41 16.85
C LEU A 197 -12.06 5.89 17.17
N ARG A 198 -10.82 6.36 17.33
CA ARG A 198 -10.44 7.76 17.50
C ARG A 198 -9.72 8.26 16.24
N LYS A 199 -9.50 9.56 16.14
CA LYS A 199 -8.86 10.19 14.97
C LYS A 199 -7.51 9.55 14.61
N HIS A 200 -6.72 9.19 15.59
CA HIS A 200 -5.40 8.60 15.37
C HIS A 200 -5.44 7.12 14.96
N ASP A 201 -6.57 6.43 15.16
CA ASP A 201 -6.79 5.06 14.67
C ASP A 201 -7.03 5.01 13.16
N CYS A 202 -7.28 6.15 12.54
CA CYS A 202 -7.52 6.31 11.12
C CYS A 202 -6.28 6.85 10.41
N CYS A 203 -6.02 6.36 9.19
CA CYS A 203 -4.99 6.95 8.33
C CYS A 203 -5.28 8.43 8.04
N PRO A 204 -4.26 9.29 7.93
CA PRO A 204 -4.46 10.68 7.55
C PRO A 204 -4.85 10.79 6.07
N ILE A 205 -5.59 11.85 5.72
CA ILE A 205 -5.67 12.29 4.32
C ILE A 205 -4.30 12.82 3.93
N THR A 206 -3.77 12.34 2.82
CA THR A 206 -2.42 12.65 2.35
C THR A 206 -2.42 12.80 0.84
N ASP A 207 -1.82 13.88 0.36
CA ASP A 207 -1.51 14.07 -1.04
C ASP A 207 -0.07 13.69 -1.32
N GLY A 208 0.19 13.18 -2.54
CA GLY A 208 1.51 12.77 -2.98
C GLY A 208 1.47 11.74 -4.10
N ALA A 209 2.63 11.17 -4.41
CA ALA A 209 2.81 10.15 -5.43
C ALA A 209 3.94 9.18 -5.07
N SER A 210 3.92 8.01 -5.68
CA SER A 210 5.01 7.03 -5.62
C SER A 210 5.23 6.40 -6.99
N VAL A 211 6.49 6.10 -7.27
CA VAL A 211 6.94 5.48 -8.52
C VAL A 211 7.88 4.33 -8.19
N LEU A 212 7.71 3.22 -8.90
CA LEU A 212 8.49 2.02 -8.70
C LEU A 212 8.90 1.42 -10.04
N ILE A 213 10.14 0.92 -10.13
CA ILE A 213 10.66 0.26 -11.32
C ILE A 213 10.79 -1.23 -11.05
N LEU A 214 10.18 -2.03 -11.92
CA LEU A 214 10.37 -3.49 -11.98
C LEU A 214 11.26 -3.86 -13.17
N GLY A 215 12.04 -4.93 -13.00
CA GLY A 215 12.80 -5.49 -14.11
C GLY A 215 12.99 -7.00 -13.99
N GLU A 216 13.14 -7.67 -15.13
CA GLU A 216 13.63 -9.05 -15.17
C GLU A 216 15.07 -9.07 -14.65
N LYS A 217 15.35 -9.83 -13.61
CA LYS A 217 16.66 -9.83 -12.91
C LYS A 217 17.85 -10.03 -13.84
N SER A 218 17.69 -10.86 -14.87
CA SER A 218 18.75 -11.13 -15.86
C SER A 218 19.11 -9.94 -16.75
N ALA A 219 18.26 -8.90 -16.78
CA ALA A 219 18.41 -7.71 -17.62
C ALA A 219 18.73 -6.44 -16.80
N LEU A 220 18.97 -6.56 -15.48
CA LEU A 220 19.19 -5.41 -14.62
C LEU A 220 20.58 -4.80 -14.81
N PRO A 221 20.69 -3.47 -14.76
CA PRO A 221 21.99 -2.83 -14.68
C PRO A 221 22.66 -3.15 -13.32
N ASP A 222 23.97 -3.38 -13.34
CA ASP A 222 24.77 -3.47 -12.11
C ASP A 222 25.02 -2.04 -11.59
N ASN A 223 24.18 -1.64 -10.64
CA ASN A 223 24.30 -0.32 -9.98
C ASN A 223 24.91 -0.42 -8.58
N GLY A 224 25.42 -1.60 -8.19
CA GLY A 224 26.00 -1.85 -6.88
C GLY A 224 25.03 -1.84 -5.70
N LYS A 225 23.71 -1.79 -5.95
CA LYS A 225 22.67 -1.83 -4.92
C LYS A 225 22.01 -3.20 -4.85
N ARG A 226 21.60 -3.60 -3.65
CA ARG A 226 20.76 -4.80 -3.49
C ARG A 226 19.39 -4.58 -4.15
N ALA A 227 19.00 -5.53 -4.98
CA ALA A 227 17.66 -5.57 -5.57
C ALA A 227 16.72 -6.41 -4.67
N ALA A 228 15.42 -6.14 -4.77
CA ALA A 228 14.39 -6.86 -4.03
C ALA A 228 13.61 -7.77 -4.98
N VAL A 229 13.95 -9.07 -4.99
CA VAL A 229 13.32 -10.07 -5.87
C VAL A 229 11.99 -10.52 -5.29
N ILE A 230 10.94 -10.46 -6.10
CA ILE A 230 9.61 -10.97 -5.76
C ILE A 230 9.60 -12.49 -5.95
N ARG A 231 9.60 -13.23 -4.85
CA ARG A 231 9.65 -14.71 -4.82
C ARG A 231 8.29 -15.37 -4.96
N GLY A 232 7.23 -14.65 -4.65
CA GLY A 232 5.86 -15.09 -4.80
C GLY A 232 4.89 -13.94 -4.59
N MET A 233 3.76 -13.99 -5.28
CA MET A 233 2.71 -12.98 -5.16
C MET A 233 1.36 -13.63 -5.40
N ASP A 234 0.36 -13.28 -4.59
CA ASP A 234 -1.01 -13.75 -4.75
C ASP A 234 -2.00 -12.66 -4.36
N HIS A 235 -3.15 -12.67 -5.01
CA HIS A 235 -4.25 -11.74 -4.77
C HIS A 235 -5.53 -12.52 -4.50
N ARG A 236 -6.22 -12.17 -3.41
CA ARG A 236 -7.51 -12.78 -3.01
C ARG A 236 -8.52 -11.69 -2.64
N MET A 237 -9.79 -12.03 -2.79
CA MET A 237 -10.91 -11.17 -2.47
C MET A 237 -11.81 -11.84 -1.44
N GLU A 238 -12.27 -11.09 -0.46
CA GLU A 238 -13.32 -11.51 0.49
C GLU A 238 -14.69 -11.53 -0.19
N VAL A 239 -15.63 -12.24 0.45
CA VAL A 239 -17.05 -12.14 0.09
C VAL A 239 -17.48 -10.67 0.11
N HIS A 240 -18.15 -10.23 -0.94
CA HIS A 240 -18.55 -8.84 -1.11
C HIS A 240 -19.46 -8.32 0.02
N GLN A 241 -20.46 -9.10 0.42
CA GLN A 241 -21.43 -8.72 1.43
C GLN A 241 -20.85 -8.81 2.84
N LEU A 242 -20.71 -7.67 3.54
CA LEU A 242 -20.13 -7.59 4.87
C LEU A 242 -20.83 -8.48 5.91
N GLY A 243 -22.17 -8.61 5.83
CA GLY A 243 -22.95 -9.46 6.74
C GLY A 243 -22.68 -10.97 6.63
N LEU A 244 -21.97 -11.41 5.60
CA LEU A 244 -21.55 -12.80 5.41
C LEU A 244 -20.08 -13.03 5.79
N ARG A 245 -19.39 -12.00 6.30
CA ARG A 245 -17.97 -12.04 6.65
C ARG A 245 -17.75 -12.02 8.16
N GLU A 246 -16.73 -12.72 8.58
CA GLU A 246 -16.17 -12.61 9.93
C GLU A 246 -15.23 -11.40 10.00
N LEU A 247 -15.76 -10.22 10.36
CA LEU A 247 -15.05 -8.95 10.28
C LEU A 247 -13.76 -8.89 11.13
N ALA A 248 -13.63 -9.72 12.15
CA ALA A 248 -12.41 -9.82 12.95
C ALA A 248 -11.31 -10.69 12.32
N ASN A 249 -11.58 -11.30 11.18
CA ASN A 249 -10.65 -12.15 10.43
C ASN A 249 -10.44 -11.62 9.01
N SER A 250 -9.37 -12.09 8.35
CA SER A 250 -9.14 -11.88 6.92
C SER A 250 -8.77 -13.22 6.28
N ILE A 251 -9.79 -13.94 5.83
CA ILE A 251 -9.63 -15.28 5.24
C ILE A 251 -8.85 -15.17 3.93
N SER A 252 -9.14 -14.17 3.13
CA SER A 252 -8.45 -13.93 1.87
C SER A 252 -6.95 -13.66 2.07
N THR A 253 -6.57 -12.90 3.12
CA THR A 253 -5.16 -12.68 3.48
C THR A 253 -4.48 -13.99 3.89
N ALA A 254 -5.14 -14.81 4.70
CA ALA A 254 -4.58 -16.10 5.11
C ALA A 254 -4.40 -17.07 3.92
N GLN A 255 -5.36 -17.08 2.97
CA GLN A 255 -5.25 -17.87 1.75
C GLN A 255 -4.13 -17.35 0.83
N ALA A 256 -4.01 -16.04 0.67
CA ALA A 256 -2.92 -15.43 -0.09
C ALA A 256 -1.56 -15.77 0.54
N MET A 257 -1.45 -15.74 1.88
CA MET A 257 -0.22 -16.12 2.59
C MET A 257 0.17 -17.58 2.34
N ALA A 258 -0.79 -18.49 2.36
CA ALA A 258 -0.53 -19.89 2.05
C ALA A 258 0.03 -20.05 0.63
N GLN A 259 -0.56 -19.37 -0.35
CA GLN A 259 -0.11 -19.44 -1.76
C GLN A 259 1.26 -18.78 -1.94
N VAL A 260 1.52 -17.63 -1.30
CA VAL A 260 2.82 -16.95 -1.35
C VAL A 260 3.91 -17.80 -0.71
N LYS A 261 3.61 -18.51 0.39
CA LYS A 261 4.52 -19.47 1.00
C LYS A 261 4.85 -20.63 0.07
N ASP A 262 3.85 -21.19 -0.61
CA ASP A 262 4.05 -22.29 -1.56
C ASP A 262 4.90 -21.85 -2.75
N GLN A 263 4.72 -20.63 -3.26
CA GLN A 263 5.50 -20.09 -4.37
C GLN A 263 6.94 -19.79 -3.99
N SER A 264 7.14 -19.15 -2.82
CA SER A 264 8.44 -18.64 -2.38
C SER A 264 9.29 -19.64 -1.62
N GLY A 265 8.66 -20.61 -0.96
CA GLY A 265 9.31 -21.51 0.01
C GLY A 265 9.71 -20.82 1.33
N ILE A 266 9.33 -19.56 1.54
CA ILE A 266 9.70 -18.78 2.72
C ILE A 266 8.66 -18.99 3.84
N ALA A 267 9.10 -19.44 4.99
CA ALA A 267 8.25 -19.58 6.18
C ALA A 267 8.02 -18.21 6.84
N VAL A 268 6.90 -18.05 7.54
CA VAL A 268 6.51 -16.76 8.12
C VAL A 268 7.54 -16.20 9.13
N GLU A 269 8.20 -17.09 9.86
CA GLU A 269 9.22 -16.76 10.86
C GLU A 269 10.55 -16.26 10.26
N GLN A 270 10.68 -16.32 8.94
CA GLN A 270 11.90 -15.94 8.20
C GLN A 270 11.81 -14.53 7.63
N TYR A 271 10.68 -13.84 7.79
CA TYR A 271 10.57 -12.44 7.39
C TYR A 271 11.12 -11.52 8.48
N ASP A 272 12.10 -10.69 8.12
CA ASP A 272 12.66 -9.67 9.01
C ASP A 272 11.65 -8.54 9.25
N ILE A 273 10.97 -8.15 8.17
CA ILE A 273 9.97 -7.08 8.19
C ILE A 273 8.68 -7.48 7.49
N ALA A 274 7.60 -6.79 7.85
CA ALA A 274 6.33 -6.82 7.13
C ALA A 274 5.82 -5.40 6.91
N GLU A 275 5.70 -4.98 5.66
CA GLU A 275 5.05 -3.73 5.27
C GLU A 275 3.58 -3.99 4.96
N LEU A 276 2.71 -3.61 5.89
CA LEU A 276 1.28 -3.89 5.83
C LEU A 276 0.48 -2.63 5.51
N TYR A 277 -0.39 -2.71 4.52
CA TYR A 277 -1.35 -1.66 4.23
C TYR A 277 -2.60 -1.85 5.09
N ALA A 278 -2.62 -1.23 6.25
CA ALA A 278 -3.74 -1.20 7.18
C ALA A 278 -4.17 0.25 7.43
N PRO A 279 -5.23 0.75 6.75
CA PRO A 279 -5.71 2.13 6.90
C PRO A 279 -6.20 2.47 8.31
N PHE A 280 -6.53 1.47 9.12
CA PHE A 280 -7.01 1.62 10.49
C PHE A 280 -6.21 0.76 11.44
N SER A 281 -5.96 1.26 12.66
CA SER A 281 -5.12 0.55 13.64
C SER A 281 -5.60 -0.88 13.97
N PRO A 282 -6.91 -1.19 14.14
CA PRO A 282 -7.35 -2.57 14.38
C PRO A 282 -7.08 -3.50 13.19
N GLN A 283 -7.02 -2.98 11.98
CA GLN A 283 -6.72 -3.80 10.79
C GLN A 283 -5.28 -4.31 10.78
N THR A 284 -4.33 -3.58 11.37
CA THR A 284 -2.97 -4.07 11.57
C THR A 284 -2.95 -5.36 12.40
N LEU A 285 -3.79 -5.42 13.44
CA LEU A 285 -3.90 -6.59 14.31
C LEU A 285 -4.59 -7.77 13.61
N ILE A 286 -5.65 -7.49 12.83
CA ILE A 286 -6.32 -8.51 12.00
C ILE A 286 -5.33 -9.11 11.01
N LEU A 287 -4.53 -8.29 10.35
CA LEU A 287 -3.52 -8.74 9.39
C LEU A 287 -2.38 -9.51 10.07
N LYS A 288 -1.91 -9.03 11.25
CA LYS A 288 -0.90 -9.74 12.05
C LYS A 288 -1.34 -11.18 12.34
N ASP A 289 -2.60 -11.36 12.77
CA ASP A 289 -3.15 -12.67 13.05
C ASP A 289 -3.33 -13.53 11.80
N ALA A 290 -3.93 -12.95 10.75
CA ALA A 290 -4.20 -13.68 9.49
C ALA A 290 -2.91 -14.15 8.80
N LEU A 291 -1.82 -13.40 8.95
CA LEU A 291 -0.50 -13.72 8.40
C LEU A 291 0.33 -14.61 9.33
N GLY A 292 -0.09 -14.80 10.58
CA GLY A 292 0.67 -15.55 11.59
C GLY A 292 1.97 -14.86 12.01
N LEU A 293 2.03 -13.53 11.91
CA LEU A 293 3.22 -12.76 12.27
C LEU A 293 3.46 -12.77 13.77
N THR A 294 4.71 -12.91 14.16
CA THR A 294 5.15 -12.89 15.57
C THR A 294 5.89 -11.58 15.88
N ASP A 295 6.23 -11.38 17.15
CA ASP A 295 6.99 -10.20 17.58
C ASP A 295 8.46 -10.18 17.07
N LYS A 296 8.88 -11.21 16.33
CA LYS A 296 10.17 -11.25 15.65
C LYS A 296 10.18 -10.45 14.36
N THR A 297 9.02 -10.32 13.70
CA THR A 297 8.89 -9.57 12.45
C THR A 297 8.60 -8.11 12.76
N HIS A 298 9.42 -7.21 12.29
CA HIS A 298 9.20 -5.77 12.47
C HIS A 298 8.10 -5.28 11.53
N ILE A 299 6.95 -4.94 12.07
CA ILE A 299 5.78 -4.49 11.30
C ILE A 299 5.89 -2.99 11.01
N ASN A 300 5.72 -2.63 9.73
CA ASN A 300 5.71 -1.26 9.23
C ASN A 300 6.90 -0.41 9.72
N PRO A 301 8.15 -0.82 9.45
CA PRO A 301 9.32 0.01 9.80
C PRO A 301 9.29 1.39 9.14
N SER A 302 8.54 1.57 8.05
CA SER A 302 8.31 2.86 7.40
C SER A 302 7.30 3.78 8.12
N GLY A 303 6.60 3.27 9.14
CA GLY A 303 5.45 3.90 9.79
C GLY A 303 4.10 3.44 9.23
N GLY A 304 4.07 2.89 8.02
CA GLY A 304 2.85 2.38 7.40
C GLY A 304 1.81 3.46 7.11
N PRO A 305 0.57 3.07 6.72
CA PRO A 305 -0.48 4.00 6.32
C PRO A 305 -0.95 4.96 7.44
N LEU A 306 -0.79 4.59 8.71
CA LEU A 306 -1.14 5.46 9.82
C LEU A 306 -0.19 6.67 9.97
N ALA A 307 0.99 6.62 9.34
CA ALA A 307 1.95 7.72 9.31
C ALA A 307 1.80 8.61 8.08
N GLY A 308 1.20 8.09 7.00
CA GLY A 308 0.92 8.81 5.76
C GLY A 308 0.24 7.89 4.77
N HIS A 309 -0.82 8.35 4.12
CA HIS A 309 -1.68 7.51 3.29
C HIS A 309 -2.04 8.21 1.98
N ILE A 310 -1.17 8.10 1.00
CA ILE A 310 -1.46 8.52 -0.36
C ILE A 310 -2.41 7.49 -0.95
N MET A 311 -3.71 7.81 -1.01
CA MET A 311 -4.71 6.90 -1.58
C MET A 311 -4.36 6.58 -3.03
N MET A 312 -4.53 5.35 -3.47
CA MET A 312 -4.11 4.78 -4.77
C MET A 312 -2.59 4.56 -4.93
N SER A 313 -1.78 4.89 -3.92
CA SER A 313 -0.34 4.67 -3.94
C SER A 313 0.18 3.98 -2.67
N ALA A 314 -0.63 3.92 -1.61
CA ALA A 314 -0.19 3.41 -0.32
C ALA A 314 0.21 1.92 -0.35
N GLY A 315 -0.40 1.11 -1.21
CA GLY A 315 0.00 -0.27 -1.45
C GLY A 315 1.33 -0.35 -2.20
N LEU A 316 1.52 0.48 -3.23
CA LEU A 316 2.80 0.57 -3.96
C LEU A 316 3.93 0.99 -3.02
N ASP A 317 3.67 1.91 -2.09
CA ASP A 317 4.63 2.33 -1.07
C ASP A 317 5.14 1.16 -0.23
N ARG A 318 4.29 0.17 0.06
CA ARG A 318 4.73 -1.01 0.83
C ARG A 318 5.81 -1.79 0.09
N PHE A 319 5.69 -1.91 -1.24
CA PHE A 319 6.73 -2.52 -2.07
C PHE A 319 8.00 -1.67 -2.11
N GLY A 320 7.87 -0.37 -2.31
CA GLY A 320 9.00 0.55 -2.31
C GLY A 320 9.75 0.58 -0.97
N MET A 321 9.03 0.59 0.15
CA MET A 321 9.63 0.55 1.49
C MET A 321 10.29 -0.80 1.79
N SER A 322 9.80 -1.90 1.23
CA SER A 322 10.47 -3.20 1.32
C SER A 322 11.83 -3.18 0.60
N LEU A 323 11.93 -2.54 -0.59
CA LEU A 323 13.20 -2.33 -1.27
C LEU A 323 14.17 -1.52 -0.38
N ARG A 324 13.70 -0.41 0.22
CA ARG A 324 14.54 0.40 1.12
C ARG A 324 15.04 -0.38 2.33
N ALA A 325 14.18 -1.20 2.93
CA ALA A 325 14.59 -2.05 4.04
C ALA A 325 15.65 -3.09 3.62
N ILE A 326 15.51 -3.70 2.45
CA ILE A 326 16.47 -4.65 1.89
C ILE A 326 17.80 -3.95 1.60
N GLN A 327 17.79 -2.77 1.01
CA GLN A 327 18.99 -1.96 0.79
C GLN A 327 19.68 -1.55 2.11
N ASN A 328 18.93 -1.45 3.20
CA ASN A 328 19.42 -1.15 4.54
C ASN A 328 19.74 -2.40 5.38
N GLY A 329 19.77 -3.58 4.78
CA GLY A 329 20.28 -4.80 5.41
C GLY A 329 19.26 -5.85 5.82
N ALA A 330 17.96 -5.65 5.59
CA ALA A 330 16.98 -6.74 5.71
C ALA A 330 17.22 -7.76 4.60
N ASP A 331 16.97 -9.04 4.89
CA ASP A 331 17.09 -10.09 3.88
C ASP A 331 15.72 -10.41 3.25
N ARG A 332 14.65 -10.40 4.05
CA ARG A 332 13.31 -10.79 3.59
C ARG A 332 12.22 -9.86 4.11
N ALA A 333 11.33 -9.50 3.22
CA ALA A 333 10.17 -8.67 3.51
C ALA A 333 8.87 -9.37 3.08
N LEU A 334 7.85 -9.28 3.91
CA LEU A 334 6.47 -9.58 3.54
C LEU A 334 5.77 -8.27 3.22
N VAL A 335 5.12 -8.20 2.06
CA VAL A 335 4.44 -6.99 1.59
C VAL A 335 2.95 -7.27 1.43
N HIS A 336 2.11 -6.39 1.95
CA HIS A 336 0.66 -6.50 1.84
C HIS A 336 0.05 -5.20 1.33
N ALA A 337 -0.89 -5.30 0.38
CA ALA A 337 -1.74 -4.22 -0.06
C ALA A 337 -3.22 -4.60 0.04
N THR A 338 -4.08 -3.61 0.30
CA THR A 338 -5.53 -3.80 0.41
C THR A 338 -6.31 -2.77 -0.38
N SER A 339 -7.54 -3.13 -0.76
CA SER A 339 -8.53 -2.23 -1.34
C SER A 339 -9.93 -2.66 -0.92
N GLY A 340 -10.88 -1.72 -1.00
CA GLY A 340 -12.26 -1.95 -0.59
C GLY A 340 -12.49 -1.98 0.92
N PRO A 341 -13.76 -1.94 1.37
CA PRO A 341 -14.11 -1.82 2.77
C PRO A 341 -13.71 -3.07 3.57
N CYS A 342 -13.21 -2.84 4.79
CA CYS A 342 -12.91 -3.91 5.75
C CYS A 342 -11.94 -4.97 5.20
N LEU A 343 -10.84 -4.58 4.52
CA LEU A 343 -9.85 -5.49 3.93
C LEU A 343 -10.49 -6.45 2.90
N GLN A 344 -11.27 -5.91 1.96
CA GLN A 344 -12.01 -6.75 1.00
C GLN A 344 -11.11 -7.41 -0.04
N HIS A 345 -10.17 -6.67 -0.61
CA HIS A 345 -9.17 -7.19 -1.54
C HIS A 345 -7.81 -7.21 -0.85
N ASN A 346 -7.07 -8.28 -0.98
CA ASN A 346 -5.76 -8.42 -0.34
C ASN A 346 -4.76 -8.99 -1.35
N LEU A 347 -3.68 -8.26 -1.56
CA LEU A 347 -2.54 -8.67 -2.37
C LEU A 347 -1.35 -8.85 -1.44
N LEU A 348 -0.65 -9.96 -1.59
CA LEU A 348 0.48 -10.33 -0.76
C LEU A 348 1.69 -10.69 -1.63
N ALA A 349 2.87 -10.30 -1.19
CA ALA A 349 4.12 -10.67 -1.85
C ALA A 349 5.21 -11.03 -0.86
N ALA A 350 5.98 -12.07 -1.18
CA ALA A 350 7.25 -12.40 -0.54
C ALA A 350 8.38 -11.76 -1.34
N VAL A 351 9.22 -10.99 -0.68
CA VAL A 351 10.33 -10.27 -1.30
C VAL A 351 11.64 -10.64 -0.62
N GLU A 352 12.69 -10.91 -1.39
CA GLU A 352 14.00 -11.32 -0.89
C GLU A 352 15.11 -10.46 -1.51
N GLY A 353 16.03 -10.01 -0.67
CA GLY A 353 17.21 -9.26 -1.08
C GLY A 353 18.27 -10.13 -1.77
N VAL A 354 18.81 -9.62 -2.88
CA VAL A 354 19.86 -10.30 -3.65
C VAL A 354 20.97 -9.33 -3.99
#